data_8d87e92691ca62815d09c479b8fe6839
#
_entry.id   8d87e92691ca62815d09c479b8fe6839
#
_cell.length_a   1.000
_cell.length_b   1.000
_cell.length_c   1.000
_cell.angle_alpha   90.00
_cell.angle_beta   90.00
_cell.angle_gamma   90.00
#
_symmetry.space_group_name_H-M   'P 1'
#
loop_
_entity.id
_entity.type
_entity.pdbx_description
1 polymer ?
#
loop_
_entity_poly.entity_id
_entity_poly.type
_entity_poly.pdbx_seq_one_letter_code
_entity_poly.pdbx_strand_id
1 'polypeptide(L)'
;MLAKSEQIARLMDKYIFFFLPTGAGEHHPWDYVEHFLTCLVGVTVIFLLAKLFGVPFKTSLVIASGTMLGIGAMKEIFDFISGRTDMAGDMIANLLGIALALIVILIAAKILN
;
A
#
# COMPACT_ATOMS: atom_id res chain seq x y z
N MET A 1 13.88 -9.04 25.48
CA MET A 1 14.60 -8.28 24.48
C MET A 1 13.69 -8.02 23.32
N LEU A 2 13.35 -6.76 23.15
CA LEU A 2 12.67 -6.41 21.93
C LEU A 2 13.53 -6.92 20.82
N ALA A 3 13.03 -7.92 20.20
CA ALA A 3 13.77 -8.59 19.18
C ALA A 3 14.31 -7.57 18.19
N LYS A 4 15.47 -7.87 17.65
CA LYS A 4 16.01 -7.08 16.55
C LYS A 4 14.98 -6.88 15.45
N SER A 5 14.06 -7.82 15.30
CA SER A 5 12.97 -7.73 14.33
C SER A 5 12.08 -6.51 14.55
N GLU A 6 11.79 -6.16 15.81
CA GLU A 6 10.97 -4.97 16.09
C GLU A 6 11.74 -3.70 15.76
N GLN A 7 13.03 -3.65 16.10
CA GLN A 7 13.87 -2.50 15.76
C GLN A 7 14.00 -2.34 14.26
N ILE A 8 14.19 -3.44 13.54
CA ILE A 8 14.26 -3.42 12.08
C ILE A 8 12.94 -2.93 11.49
N ALA A 9 11.81 -3.43 12.01
CA ALA A 9 10.50 -3.00 11.54
C ALA A 9 10.30 -1.50 11.74
N ARG A 10 10.71 -0.95 12.87
CA ARG A 10 10.62 0.48 13.13
C ARG A 10 11.51 1.30 12.20
N LEU A 11 12.71 0.80 11.91
CA LEU A 11 13.61 1.45 10.96
C LEU A 11 13.03 1.42 9.55
N MET A 12 12.48 0.29 9.13
CA MET A 12 11.83 0.17 7.84
C MET A 12 10.64 1.12 7.72
N ASP A 13 9.83 1.20 8.76
CA ASP A 13 8.71 2.13 8.82
C ASP A 13 9.20 3.57 8.68
N LYS A 14 10.30 3.93 9.36
CA LYS A 14 10.81 5.29 9.37
C LYS A 14 11.43 5.71 8.03
N TYR A 15 12.15 4.82 7.37
CA TYR A 15 12.96 5.18 6.21
C TYR A 15 12.39 4.69 4.89
N ILE A 16 11.65 3.60 4.89
CA ILE A 16 11.14 2.99 3.66
C ILE A 16 9.63 3.14 3.56
N PHE A 17 8.93 2.93 4.67
CA PHE A 17 7.48 2.99 4.70
C PHE A 17 6.97 4.25 5.40
N PHE A 18 7.74 5.35 5.35
CA PHE A 18 7.35 6.58 6.06
C PHE A 18 5.98 7.10 5.62
N PHE A 19 5.56 6.77 4.42
CA PHE A 19 4.25 7.15 3.89
C PHE A 19 3.16 6.12 4.23
N LEU A 20 3.54 4.97 4.79
CA LEU A 20 2.59 3.96 5.24
C LEU A 20 2.41 4.08 6.75
N PRO A 21 1.18 4.10 7.25
CA PRO A 21 0.98 4.16 8.69
C PRO A 21 1.56 2.93 9.34
N THR A 22 2.36 3.15 10.35
CA THR A 22 3.07 2.05 10.99
C THR A 22 2.25 1.44 12.12
N GLY A 23 1.40 2.23 12.73
CA GLY A 23 0.66 1.77 13.89
C GLY A 23 1.55 1.23 14.99
N ALA A 24 2.81 1.67 15.07
CA ALA A 24 3.74 1.16 16.07
C ALA A 24 3.21 1.45 17.47
N GLY A 25 2.70 0.42 18.15
CA GLY A 25 2.11 0.55 19.47
C GLY A 25 0.61 0.40 19.42
N GLU A 26 -0.13 1.45 19.20
CA GLU A 26 -1.58 1.40 19.24
C GLU A 26 -2.19 1.40 17.86
N HIS A 27 -3.23 0.59 17.70
CA HIS A 27 -3.98 0.53 16.48
C HIS A 27 -5.15 1.51 16.56
N HIS A 28 -5.12 2.54 15.73
CA HIS A 28 -6.20 3.52 15.64
C HIS A 28 -7.07 3.26 14.42
N PRO A 29 -8.39 3.54 14.50
CA PRO A 29 -9.24 3.47 13.30
C PRO A 29 -8.72 4.31 12.14
N TRP A 30 -8.00 5.38 12.46
CA TRP A 30 -7.38 6.24 11.46
C TRP A 30 -6.33 5.52 10.63
N ASP A 31 -5.70 4.48 11.18
CA ASP A 31 -4.71 3.69 10.45
C ASP A 31 -5.30 3.04 9.20
N TYR A 32 -6.55 2.59 9.28
CA TYR A 32 -7.23 2.01 8.12
C TYR A 32 -7.41 3.04 7.00
N VAL A 33 -7.77 4.26 7.37
CA VAL A 33 -7.93 5.36 6.41
C VAL A 33 -6.59 5.68 5.75
N GLU A 34 -5.52 5.73 6.53
CA GLU A 34 -4.18 6.00 5.99
C GLU A 34 -3.72 4.89 5.05
N HIS A 35 -3.93 3.62 5.40
CA HIS A 35 -3.62 2.50 4.51
C HIS A 35 -4.41 2.58 3.21
N PHE A 36 -5.69 2.86 3.32
CA PHE A 36 -6.58 3.00 2.17
C PHE A 36 -6.09 4.12 1.24
N LEU A 37 -5.84 5.31 1.80
CA LEU A 37 -5.39 6.46 1.01
C LEU A 37 -4.02 6.24 0.42
N THR A 38 -3.09 5.63 1.17
CA THR A 38 -1.75 5.34 0.67
C THR A 38 -1.80 4.41 -0.54
N CYS A 39 -2.62 3.37 -0.48
CA CYS A 39 -2.77 2.46 -1.61
C CYS A 39 -3.45 3.14 -2.79
N LEU A 40 -4.47 3.95 -2.54
CA LEU A 40 -5.16 4.69 -3.59
C LEU A 40 -4.19 5.60 -4.33
N VAL A 41 -3.43 6.41 -3.59
CA VAL A 41 -2.45 7.33 -4.18
C VAL A 41 -1.31 6.55 -4.82
N GLY A 42 -0.80 5.52 -4.16
CA GLY A 42 0.32 4.72 -4.66
C GLY A 42 0.02 4.07 -6.00
N VAL A 43 -1.14 3.44 -6.13
CA VAL A 43 -1.54 2.83 -7.40
C VAL A 43 -1.63 3.89 -8.48
N THR A 44 -2.26 5.02 -8.18
CA THR A 44 -2.43 6.09 -9.15
C THR A 44 -1.08 6.65 -9.63
N VAL A 45 -0.17 6.92 -8.70
CA VAL A 45 1.16 7.46 -9.04
C VAL A 45 1.96 6.46 -9.87
N ILE A 46 2.00 5.19 -9.46
CA ILE A 46 2.76 4.17 -10.19
C ILE A 46 2.17 3.96 -11.58
N PHE A 47 0.84 3.94 -11.69
CA PHE A 47 0.17 3.84 -12.98
C PHE A 47 0.56 4.99 -13.90
N LEU A 48 0.51 6.22 -13.41
CA LEU A 48 0.87 7.39 -14.22
C LEU A 48 2.32 7.36 -14.64
N LEU A 49 3.23 6.98 -13.74
CA LEU A 49 4.64 6.84 -14.07
C LEU A 49 4.86 5.78 -15.15
N ALA A 50 4.21 4.64 -15.02
CA ALA A 50 4.31 3.59 -16.03
C ALA A 50 3.83 4.08 -17.39
N LYS A 51 2.73 4.82 -17.41
CA LYS A 51 2.22 5.40 -18.66
C LYS A 51 3.19 6.40 -19.26
N LEU A 52 3.85 7.21 -18.42
CA LEU A 52 4.87 8.17 -18.91
C LEU A 52 6.04 7.46 -19.59
N PHE A 53 6.38 6.25 -19.14
CA PHE A 53 7.44 5.46 -19.76
C PHE A 53 6.97 4.64 -20.95
N GLY A 54 5.73 4.83 -21.39
CA GLY A 54 5.21 4.16 -22.58
C GLY A 54 4.69 2.75 -22.35
N VAL A 55 4.48 2.36 -21.10
CA VAL A 55 3.97 1.04 -20.77
C VAL A 55 2.50 0.94 -21.18
N PRO A 56 2.06 -0.18 -21.80
CA PRO A 56 0.66 -0.36 -22.17
C PRO A 56 -0.28 -0.23 -20.98
N PHE A 57 -1.51 0.17 -21.24
CA PHE A 57 -2.50 0.46 -20.21
C PHE A 57 -2.70 -0.72 -19.24
N LYS A 58 -2.98 -1.91 -19.78
CA LYS A 58 -3.22 -3.10 -18.94
C LYS A 58 -2.00 -3.46 -18.11
N THR A 59 -0.82 -3.41 -18.71
CA THR A 59 0.43 -3.69 -18.01
C THR A 59 0.69 -2.68 -16.92
N SER A 60 0.40 -1.42 -17.17
CA SER A 60 0.52 -0.35 -16.17
C SER A 60 -0.39 -0.61 -14.98
N LEU A 61 -1.62 -1.06 -15.20
CA LEU A 61 -2.54 -1.43 -14.11
C LEU A 61 -2.00 -2.59 -13.29
N VAL A 62 -1.47 -3.61 -13.95
CA VAL A 62 -0.91 -4.78 -13.27
C VAL A 62 0.31 -4.39 -12.45
N ILE A 63 1.21 -3.60 -13.03
CA ILE A 63 2.41 -3.15 -12.33
C ILE A 63 2.03 -2.33 -11.10
N ALA A 64 1.12 -1.37 -11.26
CA ALA A 64 0.73 -0.48 -10.17
C ALA A 64 0.06 -1.25 -9.03
N SER A 65 -0.93 -2.07 -9.35
CA SER A 65 -1.65 -2.83 -8.33
C SER A 65 -0.77 -3.91 -7.70
N GLY A 66 0.02 -4.62 -8.50
CA GLY A 66 0.94 -5.64 -8.00
C GLY A 66 2.01 -5.07 -7.09
N THR A 67 2.56 -3.91 -7.43
CA THR A 67 3.56 -3.24 -6.59
C THR A 67 2.97 -2.86 -5.24
N MET A 68 1.79 -2.26 -5.22
CA MET A 68 1.17 -1.87 -3.96
C MET A 68 0.73 -3.07 -3.12
N LEU A 69 0.25 -4.14 -3.76
CA LEU A 69 -0.04 -5.38 -3.05
C LEU A 69 1.23 -5.98 -2.44
N GLY A 70 2.33 -5.98 -3.19
CA GLY A 70 3.61 -6.48 -2.70
C GLY A 70 4.15 -5.67 -1.53
N ILE A 71 4.10 -4.35 -1.63
CA ILE A 71 4.53 -3.47 -0.54
C ILE A 71 3.65 -3.71 0.70
N GLY A 72 2.34 -3.78 0.53
CA GLY A 72 1.42 -4.05 1.63
C GLY A 72 1.68 -5.40 2.28
N ALA A 73 1.90 -6.44 1.48
CA ALA A 73 2.20 -7.78 1.99
C ALA A 73 3.52 -7.79 2.77
N MET A 74 4.56 -7.14 2.26
CA MET A 74 5.83 -7.03 2.97
C MET A 74 5.66 -6.31 4.30
N LYS A 75 4.89 -5.24 4.32
CA LYS A 75 4.61 -4.50 5.54
C LYS A 75 3.93 -5.40 6.56
N GLU A 76 2.94 -6.18 6.13
CA GLU A 76 2.23 -7.10 7.01
C GLU A 76 3.14 -8.21 7.53
N ILE A 77 4.06 -8.71 6.71
CA ILE A 77 5.03 -9.70 7.15
C ILE A 77 5.92 -9.12 8.24
N PHE A 78 6.42 -7.90 8.07
CA PHE A 78 7.21 -7.24 9.09
C PHE A 78 6.42 -7.03 10.38
N ASP A 79 5.16 -6.62 10.28
CA ASP A 79 4.30 -6.44 11.44
C ASP A 79 4.08 -7.76 12.16
N PHE A 80 3.87 -8.84 11.44
CA PHE A 80 3.72 -10.17 12.00
C PHE A 80 4.98 -10.61 12.77
N ILE A 81 6.14 -10.42 12.15
CA ILE A 81 7.43 -10.75 12.78
C ILE A 81 7.64 -9.92 14.04
N SER A 82 7.16 -8.69 14.05
CA SER A 82 7.27 -7.78 15.19
C SER A 82 6.23 -8.04 16.30
N GLY A 83 5.39 -9.04 16.13
CA GLY A 83 4.40 -9.41 17.14
C GLY A 83 3.08 -8.65 17.07
N ARG A 84 2.82 -7.94 16.00
CA ARG A 84 1.55 -7.24 15.82
C ARG A 84 0.48 -8.22 15.35
N THR A 85 -0.77 -7.97 15.77
CA THR A 85 -1.85 -8.93 15.56
C THR A 85 -2.95 -8.44 14.63
N ASP A 86 -2.98 -7.16 14.28
CA ASP A 86 -4.09 -6.61 13.51
C ASP A 86 -3.73 -6.46 12.03
N MET A 87 -3.46 -7.59 11.38
CA MET A 87 -3.09 -7.62 9.98
C MET A 87 -4.27 -7.63 9.04
N ALA A 88 -5.37 -8.27 9.45
CA ALA A 88 -6.51 -8.47 8.56
C ALA A 88 -7.16 -7.15 8.15
N GLY A 89 -7.35 -6.24 9.11
CA GLY A 89 -7.94 -4.93 8.84
C GLY A 89 -7.09 -4.08 7.91
N ASP A 90 -5.78 -4.10 8.13
CA ASP A 90 -4.84 -3.34 7.29
C ASP A 90 -4.84 -3.89 5.86
N MET A 91 -4.87 -5.21 5.69
CA MET A 91 -4.94 -5.82 4.38
C MET A 91 -6.23 -5.47 3.65
N ILE A 92 -7.36 -5.50 4.37
CA ILE A 92 -8.64 -5.12 3.78
C ILE A 92 -8.61 -3.67 3.33
N ALA A 93 -8.07 -2.76 4.15
CA ALA A 93 -7.95 -1.36 3.79
C ALA A 93 -7.07 -1.16 2.56
N ASN A 94 -5.95 -1.89 2.48
CA ASN A 94 -5.06 -1.86 1.32
C ASN A 94 -5.79 -2.31 0.06
N LEU A 95 -6.51 -3.43 0.13
CA LEU A 95 -7.24 -3.97 -1.01
C LEU A 95 -8.35 -3.02 -1.47
N LEU A 96 -9.06 -2.39 -0.55
CA LEU A 96 -10.09 -1.42 -0.89
C LEU A 96 -9.51 -0.19 -1.58
N GLY A 97 -8.35 0.28 -1.10
CA GLY A 97 -7.66 1.42 -1.73
C GLY A 97 -7.22 1.09 -3.15
N ILE A 98 -6.64 -0.08 -3.35
CA ILE A 98 -6.21 -0.54 -4.67
C ILE A 98 -7.43 -0.69 -5.59
N ALA A 99 -8.50 -1.31 -5.11
CA ALA A 99 -9.72 -1.52 -5.90
C ALA A 99 -10.32 -0.18 -6.34
N LEU A 100 -10.41 0.78 -5.43
CA LEU A 100 -10.95 2.09 -5.76
C LEU A 100 -10.08 2.81 -6.78
N ALA A 101 -8.75 2.73 -6.65
CA ALA A 101 -7.82 3.32 -7.61
C ALA A 101 -8.03 2.74 -9.01
N LEU A 102 -8.16 1.42 -9.11
CA LEU A 102 -8.39 0.76 -10.38
C LEU A 102 -9.71 1.19 -11.01
N ILE A 103 -10.76 1.29 -10.20
CA ILE A 103 -12.08 1.73 -10.67
C ILE A 103 -11.99 3.16 -11.21
N VAL A 104 -11.36 4.06 -10.46
CA VAL A 104 -11.22 5.45 -10.87
C VAL A 104 -10.41 5.57 -12.16
N ILE A 105 -9.32 4.83 -12.27
CA ILE A 105 -8.48 4.83 -13.48
C ILE A 105 -9.27 4.32 -14.69
N LEU A 106 -10.02 3.24 -14.51
CA LEU A 106 -10.82 2.67 -15.61
C LEU A 106 -11.92 3.63 -16.06
N ILE A 107 -12.59 4.28 -15.11
CA ILE A 107 -13.62 5.28 -15.42
C ILE A 107 -13.00 6.48 -16.15
N ALA A 108 -11.89 6.98 -15.64
CA ALA A 108 -11.21 8.11 -16.26
C ALA A 108 -10.75 7.78 -17.68
N ALA A 109 -10.20 6.59 -17.89
CA ALA A 109 -9.79 6.14 -19.20
C ALA A 109 -10.96 6.09 -20.18
N LYS A 110 -12.11 5.62 -19.71
CA LYS A 110 -13.31 5.54 -20.54
C LYS A 110 -13.85 6.92 -20.91
N ILE A 111 -13.82 7.85 -19.94
CA ILE A 111 -14.29 9.23 -20.19
C ILE A 111 -13.37 9.98 -21.14
N LEU A 112 -12.05 9.80 -21.00
CA LEU A 112 -11.06 10.51 -21.78
C LEU A 112 -10.84 9.94 -23.19
N ASN A 113 -11.36 8.75 -23.43
CA ASN A 113 -11.33 8.16 -24.79
C ASN A 113 -12.61 8.56 -25.58
#